data_358c7fa1313c35f5c232ee5871e4fd2b
#
_entry.id   358c7fa1313c35f5c232ee5871e4fd2b
#
_cell.length_a   1.000
_cell.length_b   1.000
_cell.length_c   1.000
_cell.angle_alpha   90.00
_cell.angle_beta   90.00
_cell.angle_gamma   90.00
#
_symmetry.space_group_name_H-M   'P 1'
#
loop_
_entity.id
_entity.type
_entity.pdbx_description
1 polymer ?
#
loop_
_entity_poly.entity_id
_entity_poly.type
_entity_poly.pdbx_seq_one_letter_code
_entity_poly.pdbx_strand_id
1 'polypeptide(L)'
;MVLPGEELHVKIKHIGMRQGNMVVKVETYNDRNTKVLEGTAEVAQPPTSYVFTGQGSQEPGMGMELYNNSPAARAVWDAADAHLLAVYGFSIIEIVKDNPKEKTIHFGGIKGQAIRSRYMEMTYDTMDKDGAVRTLPLFGDINTRTQRYTFSHPNGLLFATQFAQIALVVTEKAAFEDMQSKGFIQNNAVFAGHSLGEYSALASVAGVLPISSLVDVVFYRGITMQRAVERDSENRSNYAMCAVNPSRISPSFNDSALREVVDDISRKTNCLLEIVNFNVEVRYTFLFPGCGCLPSG
;
A
#
# COMPACT_ATOMS: atom_id res chain seq x y z
N MET A 1 50.82 -6.88 -3.43
CA MET A 1 51.61 -7.36 -2.27
C MET A 1 51.20 -6.50 -1.09
N VAL A 2 50.93 -7.12 0.04
CA VAL A 2 50.62 -6.45 1.31
C VAL A 2 51.88 -6.53 2.17
N LEU A 3 52.28 -5.40 2.76
CA LEU A 3 53.45 -5.35 3.64
C LEU A 3 53.00 -5.38 5.11
N PRO A 4 53.90 -5.88 6.02
CA PRO A 4 53.60 -5.82 7.44
C PRO A 4 53.37 -4.38 7.91
N GLY A 5 52.26 -4.14 8.60
CA GLY A 5 51.85 -2.83 9.10
C GLY A 5 50.99 -1.99 8.17
N GLU A 6 50.71 -2.45 6.94
CA GLU A 6 49.69 -1.82 6.07
C GLU A 6 48.28 -2.07 6.60
N GLU A 7 47.42 -1.04 6.55
CA GLU A 7 46.00 -1.14 6.86
C GLU A 7 45.26 -1.74 5.69
N LEU A 8 44.29 -2.65 5.97
CA LEU A 8 43.49 -3.31 4.97
C LEU A 8 42.03 -2.88 5.09
N HIS A 9 41.47 -2.36 4.00
CA HIS A 9 40.09 -1.97 3.87
C HIS A 9 39.30 -3.06 3.16
N VAL A 10 38.40 -3.74 3.87
CA VAL A 10 37.55 -4.82 3.31
C VAL A 10 36.22 -4.25 2.92
N LYS A 11 35.82 -4.44 1.64
CA LYS A 11 34.51 -4.13 1.11
C LYS A 11 33.75 -5.44 0.89
N ILE A 12 32.58 -5.55 1.49
CA ILE A 12 31.70 -6.71 1.34
C ILE A 12 30.43 -6.24 0.65
N LYS A 13 30.05 -6.93 -0.43
CA LYS A 13 28.85 -6.64 -1.20
C LYS A 13 28.02 -7.91 -1.35
N HIS A 14 26.75 -7.89 -0.94
CA HIS A 14 25.81 -8.96 -1.24
C HIS A 14 25.54 -8.99 -2.75
N ILE A 15 25.68 -10.15 -3.38
CA ILE A 15 25.55 -10.33 -4.82
C ILE A 15 24.52 -11.39 -5.23
N GLY A 16 23.94 -12.13 -4.29
CA GLY A 16 22.93 -13.14 -4.57
C GLY A 16 22.72 -14.13 -3.45
N MET A 17 21.90 -15.13 -3.71
CA MET A 17 21.63 -16.25 -2.81
C MET A 17 22.00 -17.56 -3.47
N ARG A 18 22.51 -18.54 -2.70
CA ARG A 18 22.77 -19.90 -3.13
C ARG A 18 22.37 -20.88 -2.03
N GLN A 19 21.41 -21.76 -2.33
CA GLN A 19 20.95 -22.80 -1.37
C GLN A 19 20.58 -22.25 0.02
N GLY A 20 19.98 -21.04 0.07
CA GLY A 20 19.61 -20.41 1.32
C GLY A 20 20.74 -19.61 2.02
N ASN A 21 21.96 -19.66 1.50
CA ASN A 21 23.07 -18.86 1.97
C ASN A 21 23.22 -17.57 1.18
N MET A 22 23.67 -16.53 1.84
CA MET A 22 24.00 -15.26 1.23
C MET A 22 25.36 -15.40 0.49
N VAL A 23 25.40 -15.05 -0.79
CA VAL A 23 26.63 -14.97 -1.57
C VAL A 23 27.13 -13.52 -1.52
N VAL A 24 28.33 -13.34 -1.00
CA VAL A 24 28.96 -12.04 -0.89
C VAL A 24 30.24 -11.97 -1.73
N LYS A 25 30.41 -10.85 -2.40
CA LYS A 25 31.70 -10.48 -3.01
C LYS A 25 32.53 -9.74 -1.96
N VAL A 26 33.77 -10.17 -1.78
CA VAL A 26 34.72 -9.59 -0.86
C VAL A 26 35.88 -9.01 -1.67
N GLU A 27 36.13 -7.73 -1.49
CA GLU A 27 37.26 -7.02 -2.09
C GLU A 27 38.08 -6.37 -0.95
N THR A 28 39.39 -6.58 -0.94
CA THR A 28 40.29 -5.98 0.04
C THR A 28 41.26 -5.06 -0.66
N TYR A 29 41.41 -3.88 -0.11
CA TYR A 29 42.33 -2.83 -0.59
C TYR A 29 43.33 -2.49 0.49
N ASN A 30 44.56 -2.18 0.08
CA ASN A 30 45.56 -1.65 0.99
C ASN A 30 45.41 -0.13 1.14
N ASP A 31 46.22 0.49 1.99
CA ASP A 31 46.26 1.94 2.25
C ASP A 31 46.54 2.81 0.99
N ARG A 32 47.11 2.21 -0.07
CA ARG A 32 47.31 2.82 -1.38
C ARG A 32 46.13 2.65 -2.32
N ASN A 33 44.99 2.20 -1.81
CA ASN A 33 43.78 1.89 -2.57
C ASN A 33 44.01 0.88 -3.72
N THR A 34 44.99 0.00 -3.58
CA THR A 34 45.27 -1.07 -4.52
C THR A 34 44.52 -2.32 -4.07
N LYS A 35 43.76 -2.92 -4.98
CA LYS A 35 43.04 -4.17 -4.68
C LYS A 35 44.05 -5.31 -4.52
N VAL A 36 44.08 -5.93 -3.34
CA VAL A 36 45.01 -6.98 -2.96
C VAL A 36 44.36 -8.36 -2.86
N LEU A 37 43.04 -8.39 -2.66
CA LEU A 37 42.25 -9.63 -2.62
C LEU A 37 40.88 -9.40 -3.28
N GLU A 38 40.41 -10.38 -4.01
CA GLU A 38 39.03 -10.48 -4.51
C GLU A 38 38.56 -11.92 -4.45
N GLY A 39 37.33 -12.11 -4.01
CA GLY A 39 36.73 -13.43 -3.95
C GLY A 39 35.25 -13.36 -3.65
N THR A 40 34.64 -14.54 -3.59
CA THR A 40 33.26 -14.73 -3.13
C THR A 40 33.25 -15.65 -1.92
N ALA A 41 32.32 -15.39 -1.00
CA ALA A 41 32.07 -16.25 0.13
C ALA A 41 30.58 -16.56 0.25
N GLU A 42 30.25 -17.75 0.74
CA GLU A 42 28.90 -18.09 1.15
C GLU A 42 28.79 -17.94 2.66
N VAL A 43 27.80 -17.16 3.08
CA VAL A 43 27.56 -16.86 4.50
C VAL A 43 26.19 -17.38 4.88
N ALA A 44 26.08 -18.15 5.95
CA ALA A 44 24.80 -18.57 6.48
C ALA A 44 23.99 -17.32 6.88
N GLN A 45 22.76 -17.26 6.39
CA GLN A 45 21.85 -16.15 6.68
C GLN A 45 20.79 -16.62 7.66
N PRO A 46 20.50 -15.87 8.72
CA PRO A 46 19.33 -16.13 9.55
C PRO A 46 18.04 -15.96 8.72
N PRO A 47 16.91 -16.57 9.14
CA PRO A 47 15.64 -16.38 8.46
C PRO A 47 15.32 -14.91 8.27
N THR A 48 14.92 -14.55 7.05
CA THR A 48 14.60 -13.16 6.67
C THR A 48 13.09 -12.94 6.72
N SER A 49 12.67 -11.76 7.13
CA SER A 49 11.29 -11.30 7.05
C SER A 49 11.18 -10.21 6.00
N TYR A 50 10.27 -10.38 5.05
CA TYR A 50 9.87 -9.34 4.11
C TYR A 50 8.60 -8.67 4.62
N VAL A 51 8.69 -7.36 4.87
CA VAL A 51 7.59 -6.58 5.46
C VAL A 51 7.11 -5.58 4.43
N PHE A 52 5.81 -5.62 4.16
CA PHE A 52 5.13 -4.73 3.21
C PHE A 52 4.38 -3.64 3.93
N THR A 53 4.49 -2.42 3.42
CA THR A 53 3.91 -1.23 4.07
C THR A 53 2.41 -1.12 3.84
N GLY A 54 1.75 -0.33 4.68
CA GLY A 54 0.36 0.09 4.49
C GLY A 54 0.26 1.41 3.70
N GLN A 55 -0.98 1.88 3.51
CA GLN A 55 -1.27 3.17 2.88
C GLN A 55 -0.67 4.33 3.70
N GLY A 56 -0.09 5.33 3.01
CA GLY A 56 0.43 6.55 3.62
C GLY A 56 1.78 7.02 3.07
N SER A 57 2.48 6.17 2.31
CA SER A 57 3.81 6.46 1.75
C SER A 57 3.78 6.79 0.24
N GLN A 58 2.60 7.01 -0.33
CA GLN A 58 2.47 7.32 -1.76
C GLN A 58 3.01 8.72 -2.07
N GLU A 59 3.79 8.82 -3.15
CA GLU A 59 4.34 10.07 -3.67
C GLU A 59 4.39 10.04 -5.20
N PRO A 60 4.23 11.20 -5.87
CA PRO A 60 4.35 11.28 -7.33
C PRO A 60 5.70 10.73 -7.82
N GLY A 61 5.65 9.89 -8.84
CA GLY A 61 6.83 9.25 -9.40
C GLY A 61 7.32 8.00 -8.65
N MET A 62 6.64 7.56 -7.58
CA MET A 62 7.00 6.36 -6.83
C MET A 62 7.15 5.14 -7.74
N GLY A 63 8.21 4.35 -7.52
CA GLY A 63 8.50 3.14 -8.29
C GLY A 63 8.99 3.36 -9.73
N MET A 64 9.01 4.60 -10.25
CA MET A 64 9.37 4.86 -11.65
C MET A 64 10.87 4.73 -11.93
N GLU A 65 11.72 4.95 -10.95
CA GLU A 65 13.15 4.65 -11.09
C GLU A 65 13.37 3.16 -11.38
N LEU A 66 12.72 2.31 -10.59
CA LEU A 66 12.80 0.86 -10.77
C LEU A 66 12.11 0.40 -12.06
N TYR A 67 10.98 1.00 -12.43
CA TYR A 67 10.32 0.81 -13.72
C TYR A 67 11.27 1.03 -14.89
N ASN A 68 12.09 2.08 -14.85
CA ASN A 68 13.04 2.41 -15.92
C ASN A 68 14.24 1.48 -15.96
N ASN A 69 14.70 0.99 -14.82
CA ASN A 69 15.99 0.29 -14.69
C ASN A 69 15.87 -1.23 -14.54
N SER A 70 14.69 -1.78 -14.26
CA SER A 70 14.47 -3.21 -14.08
C SER A 70 13.41 -3.77 -15.04
N PRO A 71 13.76 -4.71 -15.91
CA PRO A 71 12.78 -5.38 -16.76
C PRO A 71 11.69 -6.13 -15.96
N ALA A 72 12.04 -6.75 -14.84
CA ALA A 72 11.10 -7.46 -14.00
C ALA A 72 10.08 -6.51 -13.35
N ALA A 73 10.55 -5.40 -12.80
CA ALA A 73 9.68 -4.37 -12.24
C ALA A 73 8.78 -3.73 -13.31
N ARG A 74 9.34 -3.43 -14.47
CA ARG A 74 8.58 -2.89 -15.62
C ARG A 74 7.44 -3.81 -16.03
N ALA A 75 7.69 -5.12 -16.11
CA ALA A 75 6.68 -6.10 -16.50
C ALA A 75 5.47 -6.09 -15.53
N VAL A 76 5.71 -5.90 -14.23
CA VAL A 76 4.62 -5.76 -13.23
C VAL A 76 3.79 -4.52 -13.50
N TRP A 77 4.43 -3.37 -13.67
CA TRP A 77 3.75 -2.10 -13.94
C TRP A 77 2.95 -2.14 -15.24
N ASP A 78 3.56 -2.63 -16.33
CA ASP A 78 2.91 -2.71 -17.64
C ASP A 78 1.70 -3.65 -17.62
N ALA A 79 1.80 -4.79 -16.93
CA ALA A 79 0.69 -5.73 -16.77
C ALA A 79 -0.45 -5.14 -15.94
N ALA A 80 -0.13 -4.45 -14.83
CA ALA A 80 -1.11 -3.76 -14.00
C ALA A 80 -1.83 -2.66 -14.80
N ASP A 81 -1.08 -1.83 -15.50
CA ASP A 81 -1.60 -0.69 -16.27
C ASP A 81 -2.48 -1.16 -17.43
N ALA A 82 -2.03 -2.16 -18.18
CA ALA A 82 -2.80 -2.75 -19.29
C ALA A 82 -4.15 -3.32 -18.80
N HIS A 83 -4.15 -4.00 -17.66
CA HIS A 83 -5.38 -4.53 -17.06
C HIS A 83 -6.33 -3.40 -16.63
N LEU A 84 -5.83 -2.39 -15.90
CA LEU A 84 -6.64 -1.26 -15.42
C LEU A 84 -7.20 -0.43 -16.57
N LEU A 85 -6.42 -0.20 -17.63
CA LEU A 85 -6.88 0.45 -18.85
C LEU A 85 -7.98 -0.35 -19.56
N ALA A 86 -7.85 -1.67 -19.57
CA ALA A 86 -8.82 -2.54 -20.24
C ALA A 86 -10.14 -2.63 -19.47
N VAL A 87 -10.08 -2.77 -18.14
CA VAL A 87 -11.23 -3.08 -17.29
C VAL A 87 -11.90 -1.82 -16.72
N TYR A 88 -11.10 -0.80 -16.37
CA TYR A 88 -11.60 0.40 -15.67
C TYR A 88 -11.36 1.70 -16.46
N GLY A 89 -10.57 1.68 -17.52
CA GLY A 89 -10.40 2.82 -18.42
C GLY A 89 -9.40 3.88 -17.97
N PHE A 90 -8.56 3.61 -16.96
CA PHE A 90 -7.51 4.52 -16.51
C PHE A 90 -6.13 3.86 -16.46
N SER A 91 -5.07 4.66 -16.58
CA SER A 91 -3.68 4.26 -16.42
C SER A 91 -3.18 4.60 -15.03
N ILE A 92 -2.67 3.60 -14.30
CA ILE A 92 -2.02 3.86 -13.01
C ILE A 92 -0.64 4.49 -13.17
N ILE A 93 0.06 4.18 -14.27
CA ILE A 93 1.35 4.80 -14.60
C ILE A 93 1.19 6.30 -14.83
N GLU A 94 0.13 6.73 -15.55
CA GLU A 94 -0.21 8.15 -15.73
C GLU A 94 -0.49 8.82 -14.38
N ILE A 95 -1.31 8.18 -13.54
CA ILE A 95 -1.67 8.72 -12.21
C ILE A 95 -0.43 8.88 -11.32
N VAL A 96 0.48 7.91 -11.32
CA VAL A 96 1.69 7.98 -10.51
C VAL A 96 2.67 9.03 -11.02
N LYS A 97 2.86 9.13 -12.34
CA LYS A 97 3.81 10.09 -12.95
C LYS A 97 3.34 11.52 -12.85
N ASP A 98 2.09 11.77 -13.21
CA ASP A 98 1.57 13.12 -13.45
C ASP A 98 0.70 13.63 -12.30
N ASN A 99 0.22 12.74 -11.44
CA ASN A 99 -0.69 13.02 -10.34
C ASN A 99 -1.82 14.02 -10.74
N PRO A 100 -2.58 13.73 -11.81
CA PRO A 100 -3.59 14.65 -12.30
C PRO A 100 -4.68 14.85 -11.23
N LYS A 101 -5.28 16.03 -11.16
CA LYS A 101 -6.38 16.31 -10.24
C LYS A 101 -7.68 15.63 -10.66
N GLU A 102 -7.81 15.35 -11.95
CA GLU A 102 -9.02 14.76 -12.53
C GLU A 102 -8.66 13.74 -13.60
N LYS A 103 -9.49 12.70 -13.72
CA LYS A 103 -9.44 11.71 -14.80
C LYS A 103 -10.86 11.35 -15.23
N THR A 104 -11.17 11.64 -16.48
CA THR A 104 -12.47 11.30 -17.08
C THR A 104 -12.39 9.98 -17.82
N ILE A 105 -13.28 9.05 -17.48
CA ILE A 105 -13.50 7.77 -18.15
C ILE A 105 -14.67 7.94 -19.09
N HIS A 106 -14.47 7.65 -20.37
CA HIS A 106 -15.50 7.74 -21.40
C HIS A 106 -16.12 6.38 -21.67
N PHE A 107 -17.45 6.32 -21.70
CA PHE A 107 -18.21 5.10 -21.87
C PHE A 107 -18.72 4.88 -23.30
N GLY A 108 -18.15 5.58 -24.29
CA GLY A 108 -18.48 5.43 -25.71
C GLY A 108 -17.90 4.18 -26.35
N GLY A 109 -18.57 3.70 -27.39
CA GLY A 109 -18.16 2.50 -28.13
C GLY A 109 -18.31 1.20 -27.32
N ILE A 110 -17.93 0.07 -27.93
CA ILE A 110 -18.07 -1.27 -27.31
C ILE A 110 -17.25 -1.38 -26.04
N LYS A 111 -15.97 -0.94 -26.08
CA LYS A 111 -15.08 -0.98 -24.93
C LYS A 111 -15.58 -0.10 -23.78
N GLY A 112 -16.00 1.12 -24.09
CA GLY A 112 -16.54 2.03 -23.07
C GLY A 112 -17.83 1.52 -22.43
N GLN A 113 -18.69 0.85 -23.19
CA GLN A 113 -19.90 0.21 -22.66
C GLN A 113 -19.56 -0.94 -21.70
N ALA A 114 -18.57 -1.76 -22.02
CA ALA A 114 -18.09 -2.82 -21.13
C ALA A 114 -17.54 -2.26 -19.83
N ILE A 115 -16.73 -1.20 -19.90
CA ILE A 115 -16.20 -0.49 -18.73
C ILE A 115 -17.37 0.06 -17.88
N ARG A 116 -18.37 0.70 -18.50
CA ARG A 116 -19.56 1.20 -17.79
C ARG A 116 -20.30 0.10 -17.05
N SER A 117 -20.55 -1.05 -17.72
CA SER A 117 -21.22 -2.19 -17.09
C SER A 117 -20.42 -2.67 -15.86
N ARG A 118 -19.09 -2.72 -15.97
CA ARG A 118 -18.23 -3.07 -14.84
C ARG A 118 -18.41 -2.14 -13.65
N TYR A 119 -18.44 -0.82 -13.86
CA TYR A 119 -18.71 0.14 -12.79
C TYR A 119 -20.10 -0.01 -12.19
N MET A 120 -21.11 -0.27 -13.01
CA MET A 120 -22.49 -0.48 -12.54
C MET A 120 -22.69 -1.76 -11.71
N GLU A 121 -21.87 -2.78 -11.94
CA GLU A 121 -21.90 -4.05 -11.23
C GLU A 121 -21.16 -4.00 -9.88
N MET A 122 -20.35 -2.98 -9.64
CA MET A 122 -19.61 -2.84 -8.39
C MET A 122 -20.54 -2.45 -7.24
N THR A 123 -20.63 -3.31 -6.23
CA THR A 123 -21.49 -3.12 -5.06
C THR A 123 -20.70 -3.31 -3.76
N TYR A 124 -21.25 -2.88 -2.65
CA TYR A 124 -20.74 -3.16 -1.31
C TYR A 124 -21.89 -3.45 -0.35
N ASP A 125 -21.59 -4.27 0.65
CA ASP A 125 -22.55 -4.57 1.70
C ASP A 125 -22.35 -3.60 2.87
N THR A 126 -23.45 -3.11 3.40
CA THR A 126 -23.50 -2.27 4.61
C THR A 126 -24.58 -2.77 5.53
N MET A 127 -24.48 -2.46 6.82
CA MET A 127 -25.54 -2.74 7.81
C MET A 127 -26.37 -1.48 8.03
N ASP A 128 -27.69 -1.63 8.03
CA ASP A 128 -28.57 -0.56 8.47
C ASP A 128 -28.66 -0.50 10.02
N LYS A 129 -29.44 0.47 10.52
CA LYS A 129 -29.59 0.70 11.96
C LYS A 129 -30.22 -0.47 12.71
N ASP A 130 -30.92 -1.34 11.98
CA ASP A 130 -31.62 -2.51 12.52
C ASP A 130 -30.74 -3.78 12.41
N GLY A 131 -29.50 -3.65 11.93
CA GLY A 131 -28.54 -4.74 11.74
C GLY A 131 -28.78 -5.57 10.49
N ALA A 132 -29.69 -5.17 9.59
CA ALA A 132 -29.93 -5.86 8.34
C ALA A 132 -28.87 -5.48 7.30
N VAL A 133 -28.29 -6.50 6.63
CA VAL A 133 -27.32 -6.29 5.55
C VAL A 133 -28.04 -5.77 4.30
N ARG A 134 -27.52 -4.70 3.73
CA ARG A 134 -27.96 -4.10 2.46
C ARG A 134 -26.81 -4.01 1.49
N THR A 135 -27.04 -4.48 0.27
CA THR A 135 -26.10 -4.33 -0.84
C THR A 135 -26.41 -3.03 -1.59
N LEU A 136 -25.44 -2.13 -1.65
CA LEU A 136 -25.55 -0.83 -2.32
C LEU A 136 -24.57 -0.73 -3.49
N PRO A 137 -24.91 -0.01 -4.59
CA PRO A 137 -23.98 0.23 -5.68
C PRO A 137 -22.85 1.17 -5.24
N LEU A 138 -21.60 0.84 -5.60
CA LEU A 138 -20.45 1.72 -5.38
C LEU A 138 -20.51 2.98 -6.26
N PHE A 139 -21.13 2.89 -7.43
CA PHE A 139 -21.27 3.98 -8.40
C PHE A 139 -22.76 4.19 -8.72
N GLY A 140 -23.56 4.57 -7.72
CA GLY A 140 -25.00 4.75 -7.86
C GLY A 140 -25.43 5.88 -8.81
N ASP A 141 -24.49 6.76 -9.16
CA ASP A 141 -24.63 7.84 -10.14
C ASP A 141 -24.38 7.41 -11.60
N ILE A 142 -23.86 6.17 -11.81
CA ILE A 142 -23.66 5.61 -13.16
C ILE A 142 -24.85 4.76 -13.55
N ASN A 143 -25.41 5.01 -14.73
CA ASN A 143 -26.50 4.23 -15.33
C ASN A 143 -26.24 3.98 -16.83
N THR A 144 -27.13 3.26 -17.51
CA THR A 144 -26.99 2.89 -18.92
C THR A 144 -26.89 4.06 -19.89
N ARG A 145 -27.28 5.28 -19.48
CA ARG A 145 -27.22 6.52 -20.29
C ARG A 145 -26.00 7.38 -19.95
N THR A 146 -25.30 7.10 -18.87
CA THR A 146 -24.11 7.85 -18.46
C THR A 146 -23.04 7.72 -19.53
N GLN A 147 -22.56 8.85 -20.05
CA GLN A 147 -21.59 8.87 -21.15
C GLN A 147 -20.14 8.91 -20.66
N ARG A 148 -19.91 9.41 -19.45
CA ARG A 148 -18.60 9.56 -18.84
C ARG A 148 -18.72 9.59 -17.32
N TYR A 149 -17.60 9.26 -16.66
CA TYR A 149 -17.44 9.42 -15.21
C TYR A 149 -16.09 10.09 -14.94
N THR A 150 -16.04 11.03 -14.00
CA THR A 150 -14.80 11.76 -13.68
C THR A 150 -14.43 11.50 -12.22
N PHE A 151 -13.25 10.93 -12.04
CA PHE A 151 -12.59 10.91 -10.72
C PHE A 151 -11.92 12.27 -10.50
N SER A 152 -12.02 12.80 -9.28
CA SER A 152 -11.33 14.04 -8.89
C SER A 152 -10.81 13.98 -7.46
N HIS A 153 -9.70 14.66 -7.22
CA HIS A 153 -9.13 14.82 -5.87
C HIS A 153 -8.31 16.12 -5.81
N PRO A 154 -8.48 16.97 -4.78
CA PRO A 154 -7.86 18.32 -4.71
C PRO A 154 -6.33 18.28 -4.73
N ASN A 155 -5.72 17.26 -4.13
CA ASN A 155 -4.26 17.08 -4.06
C ASN A 155 -3.70 16.18 -5.19
N GLY A 156 -4.53 15.81 -6.18
CA GLY A 156 -4.21 14.86 -7.23
C GLY A 156 -4.70 13.45 -6.91
N LEU A 157 -4.99 12.68 -7.97
CA LEU A 157 -5.64 11.37 -7.88
C LEU A 157 -4.82 10.32 -7.13
N LEU A 158 -3.49 10.44 -7.11
CA LEU A 158 -2.63 9.55 -6.34
C LEU A 158 -2.94 9.58 -4.83
N PHE A 159 -3.55 10.66 -4.35
CA PHE A 159 -3.96 10.80 -2.94
C PHE A 159 -5.40 10.36 -2.66
N ALA A 160 -6.16 9.97 -3.68
CA ALA A 160 -7.44 9.30 -3.48
C ALA A 160 -7.20 7.83 -3.14
N THR A 161 -7.93 7.32 -2.14
CA THR A 161 -7.69 6.01 -1.51
C THR A 161 -7.55 4.87 -2.53
N GLN A 162 -8.44 4.80 -3.53
CA GLN A 162 -8.43 3.75 -4.54
C GLN A 162 -7.17 3.74 -5.41
N PHE A 163 -6.64 4.91 -5.75
CA PHE A 163 -5.45 5.01 -6.59
C PHE A 163 -4.16 4.87 -5.77
N ALA A 164 -4.15 5.43 -4.54
CA ALA A 164 -3.04 5.25 -3.60
C ALA A 164 -2.79 3.76 -3.32
N GLN A 165 -3.84 2.98 -3.09
CA GLN A 165 -3.72 1.55 -2.82
C GLN A 165 -3.16 0.78 -4.01
N ILE A 166 -3.63 1.05 -5.23
CA ILE A 166 -3.08 0.43 -6.44
C ILE A 166 -1.60 0.78 -6.61
N ALA A 167 -1.24 2.07 -6.52
CA ALA A 167 0.12 2.53 -6.72
C ALA A 167 1.11 1.86 -5.74
N LEU A 168 0.71 1.75 -4.46
CA LEU A 168 1.52 1.11 -3.42
C LEU A 168 1.74 -0.38 -3.69
N VAL A 169 0.68 -1.16 -3.91
CA VAL A 169 0.84 -2.60 -4.13
C VAL A 169 1.59 -2.92 -5.41
N VAL A 170 1.42 -2.12 -6.48
CA VAL A 170 2.16 -2.31 -7.73
C VAL A 170 3.65 -1.97 -7.53
N THR A 171 3.96 -0.89 -6.79
CA THR A 171 5.34 -0.53 -6.45
C THR A 171 6.01 -1.64 -5.62
N GLU A 172 5.35 -2.14 -4.59
CA GLU A 172 5.87 -3.18 -3.72
C GLU A 172 6.06 -4.51 -4.46
N LYS A 173 5.08 -4.91 -5.27
CA LYS A 173 5.20 -6.11 -6.10
C LYS A 173 6.32 -5.98 -7.14
N ALA A 174 6.46 -4.81 -7.77
CA ALA A 174 7.53 -4.55 -8.72
C ALA A 174 8.92 -4.62 -8.06
N ALA A 175 9.07 -4.06 -6.86
CA ALA A 175 10.30 -4.14 -6.10
C ALA A 175 10.63 -5.59 -5.69
N PHE A 176 9.62 -6.35 -5.27
CA PHE A 176 9.79 -7.76 -4.94
C PHE A 176 10.22 -8.61 -6.15
N GLU A 177 9.59 -8.42 -7.32
CA GLU A 177 9.96 -9.12 -8.55
C GLU A 177 11.38 -8.76 -9.02
N ASP A 178 11.80 -7.51 -8.85
CA ASP A 178 13.18 -7.11 -9.12
C ASP A 178 14.17 -7.85 -8.21
N MET A 179 13.91 -7.88 -6.90
CA MET A 179 14.73 -8.64 -5.94
C MET A 179 14.75 -10.14 -6.27
N GLN A 180 13.60 -10.71 -6.61
CA GLN A 180 13.49 -12.11 -6.99
C GLN A 180 14.29 -12.43 -8.26
N SER A 181 14.21 -11.58 -9.27
CA SER A 181 14.96 -11.73 -10.53
C SER A 181 16.48 -11.69 -10.35
N LYS A 182 16.93 -11.02 -9.29
CA LYS A 182 18.35 -10.93 -8.90
C LYS A 182 18.79 -12.04 -7.93
N GLY A 183 17.87 -12.95 -7.56
CA GLY A 183 18.16 -14.04 -6.63
C GLY A 183 18.35 -13.60 -5.17
N PHE A 184 17.79 -12.45 -4.78
CA PHE A 184 17.93 -11.92 -3.42
C PHE A 184 16.84 -12.44 -2.46
N ILE A 185 15.82 -13.13 -2.97
CA ILE A 185 14.74 -13.65 -2.14
C ILE A 185 15.16 -14.99 -1.53
N GLN A 186 15.04 -15.10 -0.23
CA GLN A 186 15.35 -16.31 0.54
C GLN A 186 14.14 -17.25 0.53
N ASN A 187 14.36 -18.55 0.20
CA ASN A 187 13.28 -19.53 0.04
C ASN A 187 12.48 -19.84 1.32
N ASN A 188 13.11 -19.69 2.49
CA ASN A 188 12.49 -19.92 3.81
C ASN A 188 12.16 -18.64 4.56
N ALA A 189 12.02 -17.53 3.83
CA ALA A 189 11.63 -16.26 4.41
C ALA A 189 10.17 -16.28 4.88
N VAL A 190 9.87 -15.42 5.85
CA VAL A 190 8.50 -15.09 6.25
C VAL A 190 8.07 -13.79 5.62
N PHE A 191 6.77 -13.65 5.42
CA PHE A 191 6.16 -12.48 4.82
C PHE A 191 5.16 -11.88 5.79
N ALA A 192 5.19 -10.56 5.92
CA ALA A 192 4.27 -9.84 6.78
C ALA A 192 3.82 -8.54 6.12
N GLY A 193 2.60 -8.15 6.38
CA GLY A 193 2.04 -6.87 5.94
C GLY A 193 0.95 -6.43 6.90
N HIS A 194 0.75 -5.12 7.00
CA HIS A 194 -0.35 -4.55 7.77
C HIS A 194 -1.35 -3.87 6.84
N SER A 195 -2.64 -4.18 7.01
CA SER A 195 -3.72 -3.59 6.22
C SER A 195 -3.50 -3.80 4.71
N LEU A 196 -3.13 -2.78 3.95
CA LEU A 196 -2.83 -2.89 2.52
C LEU A 196 -1.63 -3.81 2.25
N GLY A 197 -0.61 -3.78 3.12
CA GLY A 197 0.59 -4.61 2.99
C GLY A 197 0.33 -6.11 3.03
N GLU A 198 -0.78 -6.56 3.61
CA GLU A 198 -1.19 -7.97 3.57
C GLU A 198 -1.44 -8.45 2.13
N TYR A 199 -2.05 -7.61 1.30
CA TYR A 199 -2.29 -7.92 -0.12
C TYR A 199 -0.98 -8.02 -0.90
N SER A 200 -0.02 -7.12 -0.63
CA SER A 200 1.32 -7.18 -1.24
C SER A 200 2.09 -8.42 -0.77
N ALA A 201 2.00 -8.78 0.50
CA ALA A 201 2.59 -10.00 1.05
C ALA A 201 2.01 -11.24 0.36
N LEU A 202 0.69 -11.36 0.24
CA LEU A 202 0.01 -12.48 -0.44
C LEU A 202 0.38 -12.56 -1.92
N ALA A 203 0.47 -11.44 -2.62
CA ALA A 203 0.88 -11.39 -4.02
C ALA A 203 2.36 -11.79 -4.22
N SER A 204 3.19 -11.63 -3.19
CA SER A 204 4.61 -11.95 -3.22
C SER A 204 4.92 -13.37 -2.79
N VAL A 205 4.11 -13.95 -1.88
CA VAL A 205 4.24 -15.35 -1.46
C VAL A 205 3.76 -16.28 -2.58
N ALA A 206 4.66 -17.03 -3.18
CA ALA A 206 4.37 -18.08 -4.17
C ALA A 206 3.47 -17.66 -5.35
N GLY A 207 3.31 -16.36 -5.62
CA GLY A 207 2.46 -15.86 -6.69
C GLY A 207 0.97 -16.16 -6.51
N VAL A 208 0.49 -16.25 -5.28
CA VAL A 208 -0.91 -16.59 -4.94
C VAL A 208 -1.91 -15.63 -5.59
N LEU A 209 -1.55 -14.33 -5.71
CA LEU A 209 -2.35 -13.34 -6.40
C LEU A 209 -1.62 -12.83 -7.65
N PRO A 210 -2.12 -13.13 -8.87
CA PRO A 210 -1.62 -12.48 -10.07
C PRO A 210 -1.90 -10.98 -10.04
N ILE A 211 -1.06 -10.19 -10.71
CA ILE A 211 -1.13 -8.73 -10.65
C ILE A 211 -2.51 -8.17 -11.03
N SER A 212 -3.19 -8.77 -12.01
CA SER A 212 -4.54 -8.38 -12.41
C SER A 212 -5.55 -8.52 -11.28
N SER A 213 -5.54 -9.65 -10.58
CA SER A 213 -6.43 -9.88 -9.43
C SER A 213 -6.05 -8.98 -8.24
N LEU A 214 -4.75 -8.75 -8.02
CA LEU A 214 -4.28 -7.85 -6.98
C LEU A 214 -4.82 -6.43 -7.17
N VAL A 215 -4.68 -5.85 -8.37
CA VAL A 215 -5.15 -4.48 -8.64
C VAL A 215 -6.68 -4.38 -8.64
N ASP A 216 -7.40 -5.43 -9.06
CA ASP A 216 -8.86 -5.48 -8.95
C ASP A 216 -9.32 -5.41 -7.48
N VAL A 217 -8.75 -6.27 -6.64
CA VAL A 217 -9.12 -6.34 -5.22
C VAL A 217 -8.81 -5.03 -4.50
N VAL A 218 -7.62 -4.46 -4.71
CA VAL A 218 -7.25 -3.21 -4.01
C VAL A 218 -7.96 -1.99 -4.57
N PHE A 219 -8.31 -1.97 -5.86
CA PHE A 219 -9.18 -0.93 -6.42
C PHE A 219 -10.56 -0.99 -5.78
N TYR A 220 -11.14 -2.19 -5.70
CA TYR A 220 -12.44 -2.40 -5.08
C TYR A 220 -12.42 -1.99 -3.60
N ARG A 221 -11.42 -2.46 -2.86
CA ARG A 221 -11.21 -2.07 -1.46
C ARG A 221 -11.07 -0.56 -1.30
N GLY A 222 -10.23 0.06 -2.10
CA GLY A 222 -9.94 1.49 -2.02
C GLY A 222 -11.17 2.36 -2.33
N ILE A 223 -11.95 2.02 -3.36
CA ILE A 223 -13.15 2.78 -3.70
C ILE A 223 -14.27 2.56 -2.67
N THR A 224 -14.38 1.34 -2.10
CA THR A 224 -15.31 1.08 -0.99
C THR A 224 -14.97 1.95 0.21
N MET A 225 -13.71 1.98 0.64
CA MET A 225 -13.25 2.83 1.74
C MET A 225 -13.46 4.32 1.44
N GLN A 226 -13.21 4.74 0.19
CA GLN A 226 -13.40 6.14 -0.22
C GLN A 226 -14.87 6.56 -0.19
N ARG A 227 -15.79 5.64 -0.52
CA ARG A 227 -17.23 5.88 -0.58
C ARG A 227 -17.97 5.63 0.74
N ALA A 228 -17.44 4.78 1.60
CA ALA A 228 -18.01 4.49 2.92
C ALA A 228 -18.00 5.71 3.86
N VAL A 229 -17.12 6.68 3.59
CA VAL A 229 -17.02 7.91 4.39
C VAL A 229 -17.87 9.00 3.76
N GLU A 230 -18.89 9.48 4.47
CA GLU A 230 -19.69 10.63 4.06
C GLU A 230 -18.83 11.89 3.89
N ARG A 231 -19.06 12.61 2.79
CA ARG A 231 -18.32 13.82 2.44
C ARG A 231 -19.27 14.93 2.04
N ASP A 232 -18.89 16.17 2.39
CA ASP A 232 -19.61 17.36 1.97
C ASP A 232 -19.31 17.71 0.48
N SER A 233 -19.94 18.79 0.01
CA SER A 233 -19.76 19.30 -1.37
C SER A 233 -18.33 19.73 -1.70
N GLU A 234 -17.50 19.95 -0.69
CA GLU A 234 -16.08 20.29 -0.83
C GLU A 234 -15.17 19.07 -0.65
N ASN A 235 -15.76 17.85 -0.67
CA ASN A 235 -15.08 16.57 -0.48
C ASN A 235 -14.40 16.41 0.90
N ARG A 236 -14.88 17.13 1.93
CA ARG A 236 -14.40 17.02 3.31
C ARG A 236 -15.24 16.01 4.07
N SER A 237 -14.61 15.28 4.97
CA SER A 237 -15.26 14.32 5.88
C SER A 237 -15.25 14.86 7.31
N ASN A 238 -16.32 14.57 8.04
CA ASN A 238 -16.38 14.79 9.49
C ASN A 238 -15.76 13.64 10.29
N TYR A 239 -15.22 12.63 9.61
CA TYR A 239 -14.53 11.50 10.26
C TYR A 239 -13.03 11.68 10.21
N ALA A 240 -12.35 11.29 11.27
CA ALA A 240 -10.90 11.30 11.38
C ALA A 240 -10.41 10.02 12.06
N MET A 241 -9.19 9.63 11.76
CA MET A 241 -8.50 8.53 12.43
C MET A 241 -7.23 9.05 13.09
N CYS A 242 -6.94 8.61 14.30
CA CYS A 242 -5.67 8.88 14.96
C CYS A 242 -5.07 7.62 15.55
N ALA A 243 -3.74 7.55 15.55
CA ALA A 243 -3.00 6.50 16.22
C ALA A 243 -2.60 6.98 17.62
N VAL A 244 -2.98 6.22 18.63
CA VAL A 244 -2.65 6.51 20.03
C VAL A 244 -1.67 5.48 20.56
N ASN A 245 -0.69 5.95 21.31
CA ASN A 245 0.25 5.10 22.04
C ASN A 245 0.00 5.26 23.55
N PRO A 246 -0.73 4.35 24.19
CA PRO A 246 -1.07 4.44 25.62
C PRO A 246 0.16 4.47 26.53
N SER A 247 1.23 3.77 26.19
CA SER A 247 2.45 3.72 27.01
C SER A 247 3.15 5.08 27.16
N ARG A 248 2.83 6.06 26.30
CA ARG A 248 3.31 7.46 26.45
C ARG A 248 2.56 8.24 27.52
N ILE A 249 1.38 7.77 27.94
CA ILE A 249 0.59 8.39 29.00
C ILE A 249 1.14 7.93 30.34
N SER A 250 1.21 6.61 30.54
CA SER A 250 1.74 5.97 31.73
C SER A 250 2.09 4.51 31.42
N PRO A 251 3.15 3.94 32.02
CA PRO A 251 3.44 2.51 31.89
C PRO A 251 2.30 1.59 32.38
N SER A 252 1.44 2.09 33.24
CA SER A 252 0.27 1.37 33.79
C SER A 252 -1.01 1.59 32.97
N PHE A 253 -1.02 2.49 32.00
CA PHE A 253 -2.18 2.78 31.17
C PHE A 253 -2.29 1.68 30.09
N ASN A 254 -3.13 0.70 30.37
CA ASN A 254 -3.31 -0.51 29.58
C ASN A 254 -4.52 -0.42 28.65
N ASP A 255 -4.78 -1.49 27.91
CA ASP A 255 -5.88 -1.63 26.96
C ASP A 255 -7.26 -1.41 27.60
N SER A 256 -7.49 -1.98 28.79
CA SER A 256 -8.77 -1.82 29.50
C SER A 256 -9.04 -0.36 29.86
N ALA A 257 -8.03 0.32 30.42
CA ALA A 257 -8.15 1.73 30.78
C ALA A 257 -8.41 2.62 29.54
N LEU A 258 -7.77 2.28 28.39
CA LEU A 258 -8.01 2.99 27.14
C LEU A 258 -9.46 2.80 26.64
N ARG A 259 -9.99 1.58 26.70
CA ARG A 259 -11.39 1.29 26.33
C ARG A 259 -12.37 2.07 27.18
N GLU A 260 -12.16 2.09 28.49
CA GLU A 260 -12.99 2.87 29.42
C GLU A 260 -13.01 4.36 29.07
N VAL A 261 -11.85 4.93 28.72
CA VAL A 261 -11.75 6.35 28.29
C VAL A 261 -12.50 6.59 26.99
N VAL A 262 -12.35 5.71 26.01
CA VAL A 262 -13.03 5.81 24.70
C VAL A 262 -14.55 5.73 24.90
N ASP A 263 -15.04 4.76 25.66
CA ASP A 263 -16.45 4.58 25.96
C ASP A 263 -17.04 5.76 26.75
N ASP A 264 -16.26 6.31 27.69
CA ASP A 264 -16.68 7.47 28.49
C ASP A 264 -16.81 8.73 27.62
N ILE A 265 -15.82 8.99 26.75
CA ILE A 265 -15.86 10.12 25.82
C ILE A 265 -17.04 9.96 24.85
N SER A 266 -17.18 8.80 24.22
CA SER A 266 -18.29 8.51 23.28
C SER A 266 -19.64 8.77 23.93
N ARG A 267 -19.84 8.28 25.16
CA ARG A 267 -21.06 8.46 25.94
C ARG A 267 -21.32 9.91 26.34
N LYS A 268 -20.31 10.64 26.82
CA LYS A 268 -20.41 12.05 27.22
C LYS A 268 -20.69 13.00 26.09
N THR A 269 -20.09 12.72 24.92
CA THR A 269 -20.22 13.60 23.73
C THR A 269 -21.38 13.19 22.82
N ASN A 270 -21.93 11.99 23.01
CA ASN A 270 -22.88 11.36 22.08
C ASN A 270 -22.36 11.30 20.64
N CYS A 271 -21.03 11.16 20.49
CA CYS A 271 -20.36 11.05 19.22
C CYS A 271 -19.81 9.63 19.03
N LEU A 272 -19.75 9.19 17.78
CA LEU A 272 -19.08 7.93 17.43
C LEU A 272 -17.58 8.06 17.72
N LEU A 273 -17.10 7.28 18.67
CA LEU A 273 -15.66 7.13 18.96
C LEU A 273 -15.38 5.66 19.23
N GLU A 274 -14.57 5.03 18.38
CA GLU A 274 -14.31 3.59 18.44
C GLU A 274 -12.83 3.28 18.23
N ILE A 275 -12.37 2.20 18.89
CA ILE A 275 -11.06 1.60 18.58
C ILE A 275 -11.26 0.66 17.40
N VAL A 276 -10.76 1.04 16.23
CA VAL A 276 -10.95 0.27 14.99
C VAL A 276 -9.78 -0.65 14.66
N ASN A 277 -8.58 -0.39 15.19
CA ASN A 277 -7.41 -1.23 14.98
C ASN A 277 -6.60 -1.39 16.28
N PHE A 278 -6.21 -2.64 16.55
CA PHE A 278 -5.27 -3.03 17.59
C PHE A 278 -3.94 -3.39 16.93
N ASN A 279 -3.07 -2.39 16.70
CA ASN A 279 -1.87 -2.56 15.88
C ASN A 279 -0.77 -3.33 16.62
N VAL A 280 -0.56 -3.01 17.88
CA VAL A 280 0.32 -3.71 18.84
C VAL A 280 -0.21 -3.43 20.26
N GLU A 281 0.23 -4.17 21.27
CA GLU A 281 -0.24 -4.04 22.66
C GLU A 281 -0.27 -2.60 23.22
N VAL A 282 0.46 -1.67 22.61
CA VAL A 282 0.60 -0.29 23.08
C VAL A 282 0.26 0.77 22.01
N ARG A 283 -0.34 0.38 20.87
CA ARG A 283 -0.72 1.33 19.81
C ARG A 283 -2.07 0.98 19.23
N TYR A 284 -2.97 1.95 19.24
CA TYR A 284 -4.35 1.82 18.78
C TYR A 284 -4.68 2.90 17.75
N THR A 285 -5.59 2.59 16.85
CA THR A 285 -6.14 3.57 15.90
C THR A 285 -7.62 3.77 16.23
N PHE A 286 -8.03 5.04 16.31
CA PHE A 286 -9.40 5.44 16.60
C PHE A 286 -10.05 6.05 15.38
N LEU A 287 -11.35 5.85 15.23
CA LEU A 287 -12.22 6.59 14.32
C LEU A 287 -13.12 7.51 15.16
N PHE A 288 -13.19 8.77 14.79
CA PHE A 288 -14.10 9.74 15.42
C PHE A 288 -14.59 10.78 14.41
N PRO A 289 -15.78 11.36 14.59
CA PRO A 289 -16.21 12.51 13.83
C PRO A 289 -15.25 13.67 14.05
N GLY A 290 -14.82 14.33 12.97
CA GLY A 290 -14.00 15.55 13.06
C GLY A 290 -14.73 16.63 13.85
N CYS A 291 -13.98 17.42 14.63
CA CYS A 291 -14.48 18.45 15.55
C CYS A 291 -15.42 19.47 14.91
N GLY A 292 -16.69 19.12 14.71
CA GLY A 292 -17.78 20.07 14.51
C GLY A 292 -18.73 20.14 15.71
N CYS A 293 -18.50 19.30 16.75
CA CYS A 293 -19.37 19.15 17.90
C CYS A 293 -18.71 19.52 19.24
N LEU A 294 -17.77 20.47 19.27
CA LEU A 294 -17.46 21.12 20.53
C LEU A 294 -18.45 22.27 20.73
N PRO A 295 -19.33 22.23 21.72
CA PRO A 295 -20.11 23.40 22.07
C PRO A 295 -19.13 24.49 22.48
N SER A 296 -19.25 25.66 21.84
CA SER A 296 -18.64 26.90 22.31
C SER A 296 -19.16 27.20 23.72
N GLY A 297 -18.35 26.93 24.68
CA GLY A 297 -18.52 27.28 26.09
C GLY A 297 -17.26 27.90 26.60
#